data_b8a954385b670b8c55be9abf4e07910b
#
_entry.id   b8a954385b670b8c55be9abf4e07910b
#
_cell.length_a   1.000
_cell.length_b   1.000
_cell.length_c   1.000
_cell.angle_alpha   90.00
_cell.angle_beta   90.00
_cell.angle_gamma   90.00
#
_symmetry.space_group_name_H-M   'P 1'
#
loop_
_entity.id
_entity.type
_entity.pdbx_description
1 polymer ?
#
loop_
_entity_poly.entity_id
_entity_poly.type
_entity_poly.pdbx_seq_one_letter_code
_entity_poly.pdbx_strand_id
1 'polypeptide(L)'
;MHSVTERGGMSDNPDFGTFGRFVETPVAEMDADMKSAFEFTRKLRGQVPGPHKIWPANPTLSHTIVPTGAYFQTESTLSKGEIEIVTSVINGHWGAAYSNYEHEKIGEQLGHLPAAKVTALIAGLPTSFDDARQQVVYELASALAATRVVPQGLFRRAQELLGDKGIVDVTVLMGWFTGVSLTLMAYDVPSNATGLSQ
;
A
#
# COMPACT_ATOMS: atom_id res chain seq x y z
N MET A 1 34.18 2.83 28.55
CA MET A 1 33.50 3.10 27.25
C MET A 1 32.91 1.78 26.75
N HIS A 2 31.65 1.52 27.02
CA HIS A 2 30.96 0.32 26.55
C HIS A 2 30.16 0.72 25.31
N SER A 3 30.53 0.15 24.19
CA SER A 3 29.79 0.26 22.93
C SER A 3 28.43 -0.45 23.10
N VAL A 4 27.35 0.31 23.10
CA VAL A 4 25.98 -0.20 23.00
C VAL A 4 25.73 -0.49 21.53
N THR A 5 25.85 -1.74 21.15
CA THR A 5 25.34 -2.23 19.86
C THR A 5 23.82 -2.28 19.98
N GLU A 6 23.13 -1.32 19.37
CA GLU A 6 21.67 -1.38 19.18
C GLU A 6 21.35 -2.62 18.33
N ARG A 7 20.90 -3.68 18.98
CA ARG A 7 20.21 -4.78 18.29
C ARG A 7 18.82 -4.25 17.95
N GLY A 8 18.56 -4.06 16.65
CA GLY A 8 17.21 -3.83 16.15
C GLY A 8 16.27 -4.88 16.74
N GLY A 9 15.16 -4.43 17.32
CA GLY A 9 14.25 -5.28 18.10
C GLY A 9 13.69 -6.42 17.27
N MET A 10 14.26 -7.60 17.43
CA MET A 10 13.58 -8.85 17.10
C MET A 10 12.43 -9.02 18.11
N SER A 11 11.25 -9.26 17.60
CA SER A 11 10.11 -9.66 18.43
C SER A 11 10.50 -10.91 19.24
N ASP A 12 10.26 -10.91 20.57
CA ASP A 12 10.45 -12.09 21.42
C ASP A 12 9.45 -13.23 21.12
N ASN A 13 8.58 -13.06 20.12
CA ASN A 13 7.66 -14.09 19.67
C ASN A 13 8.41 -15.07 18.74
N PRO A 14 8.53 -16.37 19.09
CA PRO A 14 9.27 -17.36 18.30
C PRO A 14 8.68 -17.59 16.91
N ASP A 15 7.44 -17.19 16.66
CA ASP A 15 6.78 -17.33 15.37
C ASP A 15 7.09 -16.15 14.40
N PHE A 16 7.83 -15.14 14.88
CA PHE A 16 8.15 -13.95 14.08
C PHE A 16 9.60 -13.99 13.56
N GLY A 17 9.72 -13.64 12.26
CA GLY A 17 11.00 -13.38 11.62
C GLY A 17 11.41 -11.90 11.75
N THR A 18 12.10 -11.38 10.74
CA THR A 18 12.57 -9.98 10.70
C THR A 18 11.48 -9.00 10.24
N PHE A 19 10.48 -9.49 9.48
CA PHE A 19 9.37 -8.68 8.96
C PHE A 19 8.04 -9.46 9.08
N GLY A 20 7.42 -9.40 10.23
CA GLY A 20 6.35 -10.32 10.59
C GLY A 20 6.88 -11.76 10.65
N ARG A 21 6.13 -12.71 10.09
CA ARG A 21 6.61 -14.12 9.96
C ARG A 21 7.68 -14.32 8.88
N PHE A 22 7.91 -13.32 8.04
CA PHE A 22 8.94 -13.38 7.01
C PHE A 22 10.33 -13.17 7.60
N VAL A 23 11.27 -14.06 7.26
CA VAL A 23 12.70 -13.90 7.55
C VAL A 23 13.36 -13.32 6.31
N GLU A 24 13.75 -12.06 6.38
CA GLU A 24 14.45 -11.42 5.26
C GLU A 24 15.84 -12.01 5.07
N THR A 25 16.24 -12.20 3.83
CA THR A 25 17.62 -12.56 3.46
C THR A 25 18.44 -11.27 3.32
N PRO A 26 19.57 -11.13 4.04
CA PRO A 26 20.48 -10.01 3.82
C PRO A 26 20.91 -9.92 2.35
N VAL A 27 21.02 -8.71 1.80
CA VAL A 27 21.36 -8.52 0.35
C VAL A 27 22.64 -9.26 -0.06
N ALA A 28 23.62 -9.35 0.85
CA ALA A 28 24.87 -10.08 0.60
C ALA A 28 24.70 -11.61 0.45
N GLU A 29 23.61 -12.14 1.01
CA GLU A 29 23.29 -13.58 1.04
C GLU A 29 22.21 -13.97 0.03
N MET A 30 21.60 -13.00 -0.67
CA MET A 30 20.61 -13.26 -1.70
C MET A 30 21.24 -13.99 -2.88
N ASP A 31 20.54 -15.00 -3.43
CA ASP A 31 20.87 -15.55 -4.72
C ASP A 31 20.75 -14.50 -5.85
N ALA A 32 21.21 -14.85 -7.04
CA ALA A 32 21.27 -13.90 -8.16
C ALA A 32 19.87 -13.37 -8.57
N ASP A 33 18.86 -14.23 -8.57
CA ASP A 33 17.52 -13.87 -9.02
C ASP A 33 16.79 -13.02 -7.98
N MET A 34 16.87 -13.39 -6.70
CA MET A 34 16.34 -12.60 -5.59
C MET A 34 17.00 -11.23 -5.52
N LYS A 35 18.33 -11.17 -5.66
CA LYS A 35 19.08 -9.92 -5.67
C LYS A 35 18.69 -9.03 -6.85
N SER A 36 18.51 -9.61 -8.04
CA SER A 36 18.03 -8.89 -9.22
C SER A 36 16.66 -8.24 -8.97
N ALA A 37 15.71 -8.98 -8.40
CA ALA A 37 14.39 -8.46 -8.07
C ALA A 37 14.42 -7.37 -6.98
N PHE A 38 15.25 -7.53 -5.97
CA PHE A 38 15.48 -6.54 -4.93
C PHE A 38 16.05 -5.24 -5.51
N GLU A 39 17.12 -5.31 -6.28
CA GLU A 39 17.76 -4.16 -6.91
C GLU A 39 16.86 -3.46 -7.94
N PHE A 40 16.07 -4.23 -8.69
CA PHE A 40 15.07 -3.70 -9.59
C PHE A 40 14.03 -2.86 -8.83
N THR A 41 13.53 -3.37 -7.71
CA THR A 41 12.58 -2.65 -6.86
C THR A 41 13.21 -1.37 -6.31
N ARG A 42 14.44 -1.46 -5.77
CA ARG A 42 15.18 -0.32 -5.23
C ARG A 42 15.40 0.76 -6.29
N LYS A 43 15.80 0.36 -7.50
CA LYS A 43 16.01 1.29 -8.62
C LYS A 43 14.72 2.00 -9.02
N LEU A 44 13.60 1.28 -9.06
CA LEU A 44 12.34 1.81 -9.56
C LEU A 44 11.62 2.68 -8.52
N ARG A 45 11.73 2.36 -7.24
CA ARG A 45 10.98 3.01 -6.17
C ARG A 45 11.82 3.88 -5.22
N GLY A 46 13.15 3.86 -5.37
CA GLY A 46 14.08 4.53 -4.46
C GLY A 46 14.33 3.77 -3.14
N GLN A 47 13.43 2.84 -2.77
CA GLN A 47 13.48 2.05 -1.54
C GLN A 47 12.74 0.71 -1.73
N VAL A 48 12.86 -0.18 -0.75
CA VAL A 48 12.18 -1.50 -0.74
C VAL A 48 11.23 -1.55 0.47
N PRO A 49 10.05 -0.89 0.43
CA PRO A 49 9.16 -0.79 1.59
C PRO A 49 8.12 -1.90 1.63
N GLY A 50 7.62 -2.20 2.81
CA GLY A 50 6.45 -3.06 3.01
C GLY A 50 6.56 -4.42 2.29
N PRO A 51 5.55 -4.81 1.48
CA PRO A 51 5.54 -6.12 0.83
C PRO A 51 6.67 -6.32 -0.17
N HIS A 52 7.32 -5.23 -0.63
CA HIS A 52 8.50 -5.33 -1.48
C HIS A 52 9.70 -6.00 -0.81
N LYS A 53 9.71 -6.09 0.53
CA LYS A 53 10.68 -6.90 1.29
C LYS A 53 10.42 -8.40 1.13
N ILE A 54 9.17 -8.78 0.89
CA ILE A 54 8.71 -10.18 0.80
C ILE A 54 8.75 -10.68 -0.65
N TRP A 55 8.30 -9.88 -1.60
CA TRP A 55 8.13 -10.29 -3.01
C TRP A 55 9.38 -10.77 -3.73
N PRO A 56 10.62 -10.35 -3.40
CA PRO A 56 11.82 -10.96 -3.97
C PRO A 56 11.97 -12.46 -3.73
N ALA A 57 11.22 -13.04 -2.78
CA ALA A 57 11.10 -14.49 -2.65
C ALA A 57 10.48 -15.19 -3.89
N ASN A 58 9.78 -14.41 -4.74
CA ASN A 58 9.37 -14.83 -6.08
C ASN A 58 9.84 -13.79 -7.10
N PRO A 59 11.09 -13.89 -7.59
CA PRO A 59 11.72 -12.87 -8.42
C PRO A 59 10.93 -12.54 -9.68
N THR A 60 10.41 -13.54 -10.38
CA THR A 60 9.60 -13.35 -11.60
C THR A 60 8.34 -12.54 -11.33
N LEU A 61 7.62 -12.87 -10.26
CA LEU A 61 6.45 -12.10 -9.86
C LEU A 61 6.82 -10.68 -9.44
N SER A 62 7.91 -10.51 -8.69
CA SER A 62 8.38 -9.20 -8.26
C SER A 62 8.64 -8.27 -9.44
N HIS A 63 9.35 -8.73 -10.47
CA HIS A 63 9.58 -7.96 -11.70
C HIS A 63 8.28 -7.59 -12.44
N THR A 64 7.25 -8.42 -12.34
CA THR A 64 5.95 -8.18 -12.99
C THR A 64 5.09 -7.18 -12.21
N ILE A 65 5.04 -7.31 -10.89
CA ILE A 65 4.07 -6.56 -10.07
C ILE A 65 4.59 -5.19 -9.62
N VAL A 66 5.89 -5.04 -9.34
CA VAL A 66 6.49 -3.78 -8.83
C VAL A 66 6.24 -2.57 -9.74
N PRO A 67 6.30 -2.68 -11.08
CA PRO A 67 6.01 -1.57 -11.98
C PRO A 67 4.61 -0.97 -11.80
N THR A 68 3.61 -1.78 -11.43
CA THR A 68 2.25 -1.27 -11.15
C THR A 68 2.26 -0.25 -10.00
N GLY A 69 2.98 -0.54 -8.92
CA GLY A 69 3.11 0.41 -7.81
C GLY A 69 3.88 1.68 -8.18
N ALA A 70 4.87 1.57 -9.06
CA ALA A 70 5.60 2.74 -9.56
C ALA A 70 4.73 3.63 -10.46
N TYR A 71 3.89 3.03 -11.31
CA TYR A 71 2.92 3.75 -12.14
C TYR A 71 2.06 4.72 -11.31
N PHE A 72 1.53 4.28 -10.17
CA PHE A 72 0.71 5.13 -9.30
C PHE A 72 1.48 6.27 -8.65
N GLN A 73 2.80 6.21 -8.62
CA GLN A 73 3.62 7.30 -8.08
C GLN A 73 3.94 8.39 -9.12
N THR A 74 3.99 8.04 -10.41
CA THR A 74 4.58 8.88 -11.44
C THR A 74 3.67 9.18 -12.64
N GLU A 75 2.71 8.32 -12.96
CA GLU A 75 1.98 8.35 -14.24
C GLU A 75 0.45 8.32 -14.10
N SER A 76 -0.07 7.98 -12.92
CA SER A 76 -1.51 7.92 -12.67
C SER A 76 -2.18 9.28 -12.87
N THR A 77 -3.43 9.26 -13.33
CA THR A 77 -4.27 10.47 -13.42
C THR A 77 -4.81 10.95 -12.08
N LEU A 78 -4.66 10.12 -11.04
CA LEU A 78 -5.10 10.45 -9.68
C LEU A 78 -4.08 11.35 -8.98
N SER A 79 -4.55 12.35 -8.28
CA SER A 79 -3.72 13.12 -7.36
C SER A 79 -3.25 12.26 -6.18
N LYS A 80 -2.23 12.73 -5.44
CA LYS A 80 -1.76 12.04 -4.23
C LYS A 80 -2.89 11.86 -3.21
N GLY A 81 -3.74 12.86 -3.00
CA GLY A 81 -4.89 12.75 -2.11
C GLY A 81 -5.89 11.69 -2.58
N GLU A 82 -6.20 11.64 -3.87
CA GLU A 82 -7.08 10.64 -4.45
C GLU A 82 -6.51 9.22 -4.32
N ILE A 83 -5.21 9.04 -4.54
CA ILE A 83 -4.50 7.76 -4.31
C ILE A 83 -4.64 7.32 -2.85
N GLU A 84 -4.41 8.23 -1.90
CA GLU A 84 -4.49 7.89 -0.47
C GLU A 84 -5.92 7.64 0.00
N ILE A 85 -6.93 8.26 -0.60
CA ILE A 85 -8.35 7.92 -0.36
C ILE A 85 -8.62 6.47 -0.75
N VAL A 86 -8.26 6.06 -1.98
CA VAL A 86 -8.45 4.68 -2.46
C VAL A 86 -7.69 3.70 -1.58
N THR A 87 -6.43 4.01 -1.30
CA THR A 87 -5.54 3.16 -0.49
C THR A 87 -6.08 2.96 0.91
N SER A 88 -6.52 4.04 1.58
CA SER A 88 -7.06 3.97 2.93
C SER A 88 -8.37 3.17 2.99
N VAL A 89 -9.25 3.32 2.00
CA VAL A 89 -10.49 2.52 1.92
C VAL A 89 -10.18 1.04 1.79
N ILE A 90 -9.31 0.64 0.87
CA ILE A 90 -9.05 -0.80 0.63
C ILE A 90 -8.18 -1.44 1.72
N ASN A 91 -7.21 -0.72 2.27
CA ASN A 91 -6.42 -1.20 3.39
C ASN A 91 -7.27 -1.36 4.66
N GLY A 92 -8.18 -0.41 4.91
CA GLY A 92 -9.15 -0.50 6.00
C GLY A 92 -10.09 -1.68 5.82
N HIS A 93 -10.57 -1.92 4.60
CA HIS A 93 -11.40 -3.09 4.28
C HIS A 93 -10.71 -4.41 4.64
N TRP A 94 -9.43 -4.57 4.32
CA TRP A 94 -8.65 -5.77 4.65
C TRP A 94 -8.15 -5.79 6.09
N GLY A 95 -8.04 -4.67 6.76
CA GLY A 95 -7.47 -4.58 8.10
C GLY A 95 -5.96 -4.82 8.16
N ALA A 96 -5.24 -4.52 7.09
CA ALA A 96 -3.78 -4.73 7.00
C ALA A 96 -3.02 -3.73 7.89
N ALA A 97 -2.66 -4.14 9.10
CA ALA A 97 -2.13 -3.28 10.17
C ALA A 97 -0.92 -2.44 9.72
N TYR A 98 0.07 -3.06 9.07
CA TYR A 98 1.25 -2.36 8.56
C TYR A 98 0.86 -1.30 7.52
N SER A 99 0.06 -1.68 6.53
CA SER A 99 -0.32 -0.78 5.44
C SER A 99 -1.18 0.39 5.94
N ASN A 100 -2.12 0.14 6.87
CA ASN A 100 -2.91 1.20 7.51
C ASN A 100 -2.01 2.20 8.22
N TYR A 101 -1.05 1.74 9.03
CA TYR A 101 -0.14 2.61 9.79
C TYR A 101 0.74 3.48 8.89
N GLU A 102 1.27 2.93 7.80
CA GLU A 102 2.09 3.69 6.86
C GLU A 102 1.25 4.70 6.06
N HIS A 103 0.08 4.27 5.56
CA HIS A 103 -0.78 5.13 4.73
C HIS A 103 -1.59 6.16 5.52
N GLU A 104 -1.79 5.98 6.83
CA GLU A 104 -2.29 7.05 7.69
C GLU A 104 -1.36 8.27 7.64
N LYS A 105 -0.05 8.07 7.80
CA LYS A 105 0.95 9.14 7.71
C LYS A 105 1.07 9.72 6.31
N ILE A 106 1.11 8.85 5.29
CA ILE A 106 1.24 9.28 3.90
C ILE A 106 0.01 10.09 3.46
N GLY A 107 -1.19 9.68 3.86
CA GLY A 107 -2.44 10.38 3.57
C GLY A 107 -2.44 11.80 4.11
N GLU A 108 -1.95 12.00 5.33
CA GLU A 108 -1.85 13.32 5.95
C GLU A 108 -0.72 14.16 5.33
N GLN A 109 0.48 13.60 5.23
CA GLN A 109 1.70 14.35 4.88
C GLN A 109 1.83 14.63 3.38
N LEU A 110 1.54 13.63 2.54
CA LEU A 110 1.70 13.72 1.09
C LEU A 110 0.37 13.85 0.35
N GLY A 111 -0.69 13.23 0.87
CA GLY A 111 -2.04 13.34 0.34
C GLY A 111 -2.73 14.65 0.74
N HIS A 112 -2.20 15.34 1.76
CA HIS A 112 -2.78 16.55 2.35
C HIS A 112 -4.23 16.38 2.79
N LEU A 113 -4.59 15.16 3.20
CA LEU A 113 -5.92 14.86 3.73
C LEU A 113 -6.00 15.21 5.22
N PRO A 114 -7.13 15.76 5.71
CA PRO A 114 -7.33 15.94 7.14
C PRO A 114 -7.26 14.62 7.90
N ALA A 115 -6.50 14.56 8.99
CA ALA A 115 -6.28 13.36 9.81
C ALA A 115 -7.58 12.63 10.16
N ALA A 116 -8.61 13.36 10.58
CA ALA A 116 -9.92 12.79 10.91
C ALA A 116 -10.58 12.06 9.72
N LYS A 117 -10.35 12.53 8.49
CA LYS A 117 -10.88 11.87 7.29
C LYS A 117 -10.08 10.59 6.97
N VAL A 118 -8.75 10.63 7.09
CA VAL A 118 -7.91 9.43 6.91
C VAL A 118 -8.30 8.35 7.92
N THR A 119 -8.42 8.70 9.19
CA THR A 119 -8.88 7.78 10.24
C THR A 119 -10.27 7.21 9.92
N ALA A 120 -11.20 8.03 9.45
CA ALA A 120 -12.55 7.55 9.06
C ALA A 120 -12.50 6.57 7.89
N LEU A 121 -11.69 6.84 6.85
CA LEU A 121 -11.50 5.94 5.70
C LEU A 121 -10.98 4.57 6.14
N ILE A 122 -9.93 4.54 6.96
CA ILE A 122 -9.31 3.30 7.47
C ILE A 122 -10.29 2.53 8.38
N ALA A 123 -11.06 3.24 9.19
CA ALA A 123 -12.07 2.63 10.07
C ALA A 123 -13.36 2.19 9.34
N GLY A 124 -13.47 2.45 8.04
CA GLY A 124 -14.69 2.17 7.28
C GLY A 124 -15.89 3.02 7.70
N LEU A 125 -15.63 4.18 8.34
CA LEU A 125 -16.66 5.11 8.77
C LEU A 125 -17.05 6.07 7.63
N PRO A 126 -18.31 6.51 7.56
CA PRO A 126 -18.74 7.51 6.59
C PRO A 126 -17.94 8.81 6.71
N THR A 127 -17.48 9.33 5.58
CA THR A 127 -16.83 10.63 5.48
C THR A 127 -17.26 11.33 4.19
N SER A 128 -16.80 12.56 3.96
CA SER A 128 -17.09 13.31 2.75
C SER A 128 -15.95 14.26 2.42
N PHE A 129 -15.87 14.68 1.16
CA PHE A 129 -14.87 15.59 0.64
C PHE A 129 -15.54 16.76 -0.08
N ASP A 130 -15.02 17.98 0.11
CA ASP A 130 -15.53 19.18 -0.56
C ASP A 130 -15.08 19.21 -2.03
N ASP A 131 -13.93 18.63 -2.35
CA ASP A 131 -13.47 18.43 -3.72
C ASP A 131 -14.28 17.33 -4.41
N ALA A 132 -14.91 17.66 -5.54
CA ALA A 132 -15.81 16.76 -6.24
C ALA A 132 -15.10 15.49 -6.78
N ARG A 133 -13.81 15.59 -7.16
CA ARG A 133 -13.04 14.44 -7.63
C ARG A 133 -12.72 13.51 -6.46
N GLN A 134 -12.25 14.05 -5.33
CA GLN A 134 -12.00 13.26 -4.12
C GLN A 134 -13.28 12.59 -3.63
N GLN A 135 -14.42 13.28 -3.68
CA GLN A 135 -15.72 12.72 -3.28
C GLN A 135 -16.11 11.54 -4.16
N VAL A 136 -16.00 11.67 -5.48
CA VAL A 136 -16.37 10.58 -6.38
C VAL A 136 -15.40 9.40 -6.30
N VAL A 137 -14.11 9.65 -6.09
CA VAL A 137 -13.10 8.61 -5.85
C VAL A 137 -13.43 7.83 -4.56
N TYR A 138 -13.76 8.53 -3.49
CA TYR A 138 -14.19 7.91 -2.23
C TYR A 138 -15.42 7.04 -2.41
N GLU A 139 -16.47 7.57 -3.05
CA GLU A 139 -17.72 6.82 -3.26
C GLU A 139 -17.50 5.58 -4.17
N LEU A 140 -16.68 5.71 -5.21
CA LEU A 140 -16.34 4.63 -6.12
C LEU A 140 -15.57 3.51 -5.39
N ALA A 141 -14.51 3.88 -4.67
CA ALA A 141 -13.71 2.94 -3.89
C ALA A 141 -14.56 2.24 -2.81
N SER A 142 -15.41 2.98 -2.10
CA SER A 142 -16.29 2.44 -1.06
C SER A 142 -17.34 1.48 -1.62
N ALA A 143 -17.94 1.79 -2.77
CA ALA A 143 -18.88 0.89 -3.44
C ALA A 143 -18.22 -0.42 -3.85
N LEU A 144 -17.01 -0.35 -4.40
CA LEU A 144 -16.25 -1.52 -4.84
C LEU A 144 -15.73 -2.34 -3.65
N ALA A 145 -15.24 -1.70 -2.59
CA ALA A 145 -14.84 -2.40 -1.36
C ALA A 145 -16.01 -3.13 -0.68
N ALA A 146 -17.22 -2.59 -0.82
CA ALA A 146 -18.45 -3.26 -0.37
C ALA A 146 -18.94 -4.37 -1.34
N THR A 147 -18.13 -4.78 -2.32
CA THR A 147 -18.42 -5.82 -3.34
C THR A 147 -19.69 -5.54 -4.15
N ARG A 148 -19.98 -4.28 -4.43
CA ARG A 148 -21.17 -3.86 -5.17
C ARG A 148 -20.82 -3.48 -6.60
N VAL A 149 -21.71 -3.76 -7.52
CA VAL A 149 -21.71 -3.12 -8.84
C VAL A 149 -21.92 -1.63 -8.63
N VAL A 150 -21.11 -0.81 -9.28
CA VAL A 150 -21.19 0.65 -9.16
C VAL A 150 -22.56 1.13 -9.68
N PRO A 151 -23.35 1.86 -8.87
CA PRO A 151 -24.64 2.38 -9.31
C PRO A 151 -24.48 3.31 -10.51
N GLN A 152 -25.44 3.27 -11.46
CA GLN A 152 -25.37 4.04 -12.71
C GLN A 152 -25.13 5.54 -12.50
N GLY A 153 -25.75 6.14 -11.48
CA GLY A 153 -25.57 7.56 -11.18
C GLY A 153 -24.16 7.89 -10.71
N LEU A 154 -23.56 7.00 -9.89
CA LEU A 154 -22.17 7.14 -9.46
C LEU A 154 -21.20 6.94 -10.62
N PHE A 155 -21.45 5.94 -11.47
CA PHE A 155 -20.62 5.70 -12.66
C PHE A 155 -20.58 6.91 -13.60
N ARG A 156 -21.74 7.55 -13.87
CA ARG A 156 -21.81 8.75 -14.70
C ARG A 156 -20.99 9.90 -14.11
N ARG A 157 -21.13 10.18 -12.82
CA ARG A 157 -20.32 11.21 -12.14
C ARG A 157 -18.83 10.90 -12.18
N ALA A 158 -18.47 9.63 -11.98
CA ALA A 158 -17.07 9.19 -12.08
C ALA A 158 -16.55 9.39 -13.51
N GLN A 159 -17.33 9.06 -14.54
CA GLN A 159 -16.95 9.25 -15.93
C GLN A 159 -16.80 10.74 -16.29
N GLU A 160 -17.68 11.61 -15.79
CA GLU A 160 -17.60 13.07 -16.01
C GLU A 160 -16.36 13.69 -15.35
N LEU A 161 -16.00 13.26 -14.14
CA LEU A 161 -14.92 13.88 -13.35
C LEU A 161 -13.56 13.23 -13.58
N LEU A 162 -13.50 11.90 -13.77
CA LEU A 162 -12.25 11.14 -13.86
C LEU A 162 -11.97 10.65 -15.28
N GLY A 163 -12.99 10.52 -16.12
CA GLY A 163 -12.93 9.79 -17.38
C GLY A 163 -12.70 8.28 -17.18
N ASP A 164 -12.70 7.52 -18.27
CA ASP A 164 -12.48 6.08 -18.21
C ASP A 164 -11.08 5.75 -17.67
N LYS A 165 -10.06 6.55 -17.98
CA LYS A 165 -8.70 6.36 -17.49
C LYS A 165 -8.64 6.44 -15.96
N GLY A 166 -9.28 7.43 -15.35
CA GLY A 166 -9.30 7.60 -13.90
C GLY A 166 -10.11 6.49 -13.21
N ILE A 167 -11.21 6.03 -13.80
CA ILE A 167 -11.96 4.87 -13.28
C ILE A 167 -11.09 3.61 -13.29
N VAL A 168 -10.34 3.37 -14.37
CA VAL A 168 -9.39 2.25 -14.45
C VAL A 168 -8.28 2.41 -13.39
N ASP A 169 -7.73 3.62 -13.22
CA ASP A 169 -6.74 3.88 -12.19
C ASP A 169 -7.26 3.51 -10.79
N VAL A 170 -8.47 3.93 -10.42
CA VAL A 170 -9.08 3.59 -9.12
C VAL A 170 -9.21 2.07 -8.96
N THR A 171 -9.75 1.39 -9.97
CA THR A 171 -10.02 -0.07 -9.87
C THR A 171 -8.74 -0.88 -9.79
N VAL A 172 -7.72 -0.52 -10.59
CA VAL A 172 -6.42 -1.21 -10.57
C VAL A 172 -5.65 -0.91 -9.28
N LEU A 173 -5.72 0.32 -8.78
CA LEU A 173 -5.12 0.70 -7.49
C LEU A 173 -5.71 -0.12 -6.33
N MET A 174 -7.04 -0.31 -6.30
CA MET A 174 -7.68 -1.19 -5.31
C MET A 174 -7.19 -2.64 -5.42
N GLY A 175 -7.07 -3.17 -6.63
CA GLY A 175 -6.51 -4.50 -6.86
C GLY A 175 -5.06 -4.63 -6.41
N TRP A 176 -4.24 -3.61 -6.69
CA TRP A 176 -2.86 -3.52 -6.22
C TRP A 176 -2.78 -3.57 -4.69
N PHE A 177 -3.50 -2.70 -3.99
CA PHE A 177 -3.49 -2.67 -2.53
C PHE A 177 -4.19 -3.87 -1.88
N THR A 178 -5.09 -4.54 -2.58
CA THR A 178 -5.57 -5.87 -2.18
C THR A 178 -4.41 -6.86 -2.12
N GLY A 179 -3.59 -6.95 -3.18
CA GLY A 179 -2.41 -7.82 -3.20
C GLY A 179 -1.39 -7.46 -2.12
N VAL A 180 -1.13 -6.15 -1.91
CA VAL A 180 -0.31 -5.62 -0.80
C VAL A 180 -0.83 -6.10 0.55
N SER A 181 -2.12 -5.85 0.83
CA SER A 181 -2.76 -6.21 2.11
C SER A 181 -2.72 -7.71 2.37
N LEU A 182 -3.08 -8.53 1.38
CA LEU A 182 -3.08 -9.99 1.52
C LEU A 182 -1.65 -10.53 1.77
N THR A 183 -0.63 -9.96 1.11
CA THR A 183 0.76 -10.34 1.38
C THR A 183 1.15 -10.02 2.82
N LEU A 184 0.90 -8.79 3.27
CA LEU A 184 1.25 -8.35 4.62
C LEU A 184 0.51 -9.16 5.70
N MET A 185 -0.77 -9.46 5.48
CA MET A 185 -1.59 -10.27 6.40
C MET A 185 -1.14 -11.73 6.42
N ALA A 186 -0.77 -12.33 5.28
CA ALA A 186 -0.28 -13.71 5.23
C ALA A 186 0.99 -13.90 6.09
N TYR A 187 1.82 -12.88 6.14
CA TYR A 187 3.04 -12.88 6.96
C TYR A 187 2.86 -12.18 8.32
N ASP A 188 1.63 -11.83 8.68
CA ASP A 188 1.29 -11.22 9.98
C ASP A 188 2.24 -10.04 10.32
N VAL A 189 2.40 -9.12 9.38
CA VAL A 189 3.33 -7.99 9.53
C VAL A 189 2.72 -6.95 10.46
N PRO A 190 3.31 -6.70 11.63
CA PRO A 190 2.78 -5.72 12.59
C PRO A 190 2.96 -4.27 12.07
N SER A 191 2.14 -3.37 12.59
CA SER A 191 2.10 -1.95 12.17
C SER A 191 3.45 -1.24 12.24
N ASN A 192 4.30 -1.60 13.21
CA ASN A 192 5.60 -0.96 13.46
C ASN A 192 6.80 -1.77 12.94
N ALA A 193 6.57 -2.76 12.05
CA ALA A 193 7.65 -3.56 11.51
C ALA A 193 8.62 -2.71 10.70
N THR A 194 9.90 -2.81 10.98
CA THR A 194 10.97 -2.10 10.23
C THR A 194 11.69 -3.03 9.26
N GLY A 195 11.83 -4.30 9.61
CA GLY A 195 12.65 -5.26 8.89
C GLY A 195 14.14 -4.96 8.97
N LEU A 196 14.93 -5.63 8.12
CA LEU A 196 16.37 -5.36 8.01
C LEU A 196 16.61 -3.99 7.36
N SER A 197 17.61 -3.27 7.86
CA SER A 197 18.20 -2.12 7.17
C SER A 197 19.03 -2.61 5.99
N GLN A 198 18.61 -2.30 4.77
CA GLN A 198 19.21 -2.82 3.54
C GLN A 198 19.51 -1.69 2.54
#